data_9cefd3ccc79752ce9a7c6e7634887a15
#
_entry.id   9cefd3ccc79752ce9a7c6e7634887a15
#
_cell.length_a   1.000
_cell.length_b   1.000
_cell.length_c   1.000
_cell.angle_alpha   90.00
_cell.angle_beta   90.00
_cell.angle_gamma   90.00
#
_symmetry.space_group_name_H-M   'P 1'
#
loop_
_entity.id
_entity.type
_entity.pdbx_description
1 polymer ?
#
loop_
_entity_poly.entity_id
_entity_poly.type
_entity_poly.pdbx_seq_one_letter_code
_entity_poly.pdbx_strand_id
1 'polypeptide(L)'
;AIVMALKRISESHEFLSSHKITRVLKNMGDITVRSSLIDYCYKISETLLPKQSKFLNQIDLTKNIFYTTSRGVAESNIIVSQQLSPILESVFEGETCIEKTNDLSAISIKLPTENVTIPGIYYFIFQRLSWEGVNINEVISTSNEFTILMNEDSVLSLIHI
;
A
#
# COMPACT_ATOMS: atom_id res chain seq x y z
N ALA A 1 -6.98 -3.05 39.47
CA ALA A 1 -7.53 -1.73 39.10
C ALA A 1 -7.19 -1.36 37.65
N ILE A 2 -5.90 -1.38 37.22
CA ILE A 2 -5.45 -0.97 35.87
C ILE A 2 -6.08 -1.84 34.77
N VAL A 3 -6.11 -3.17 34.93
CA VAL A 3 -6.72 -4.09 33.95
C VAL A 3 -8.21 -3.83 33.76
N MET A 4 -8.93 -3.51 34.83
CA MET A 4 -10.38 -3.17 34.76
C MET A 4 -10.61 -1.81 34.11
N ALA A 5 -9.71 -0.84 34.34
CA ALA A 5 -9.77 0.45 33.67
C ALA A 5 -9.49 0.33 32.17
N LEU A 6 -8.48 -0.44 31.76
CA LEU A 6 -8.16 -0.72 30.36
C LEU A 6 -9.32 -1.46 29.67
N LYS A 7 -9.95 -2.42 30.33
CA LYS A 7 -11.12 -3.14 29.78
C LYS A 7 -12.31 -2.21 29.58
N ARG A 8 -12.60 -1.31 30.49
CA ARG A 8 -13.66 -0.30 30.34
C ARG A 8 -13.38 0.70 29.23
N ILE A 9 -12.11 1.10 29.06
CA ILE A 9 -11.68 1.98 27.98
C ILE A 9 -11.84 1.26 26.63
N SER A 10 -11.47 -0.03 26.52
CA SER A 10 -11.63 -0.79 25.29
C SER A 10 -13.10 -0.95 24.89
N GLU A 11 -13.97 -1.32 25.82
CA GLU A 11 -15.41 -1.51 25.57
C GLU A 11 -16.12 -0.21 25.15
N SER A 12 -15.78 0.93 25.77
CA SER A 12 -16.41 2.22 25.43
C SER A 12 -15.84 2.85 24.15
N HIS A 13 -14.52 2.68 23.90
CA HIS A 13 -13.90 3.19 22.69
C HIS A 13 -14.23 2.36 21.44
N GLU A 14 -14.35 1.03 21.56
CA GLU A 14 -14.74 0.18 20.43
C GLU A 14 -16.11 0.56 19.88
N PHE A 15 -17.10 0.81 20.72
CA PHE A 15 -18.44 1.14 20.26
C PHE A 15 -18.52 2.52 19.59
N LEU A 16 -17.93 3.55 20.19
CA LEU A 16 -17.93 4.91 19.63
C LEU A 16 -17.05 5.04 18.38
N SER A 17 -15.90 4.37 18.36
CA SER A 17 -15.03 4.29 17.18
C SER A 17 -15.71 3.55 16.03
N SER A 18 -16.40 2.45 16.33
CA SER A 18 -17.08 1.64 15.32
C SER A 18 -18.12 2.43 14.53
N HIS A 19 -18.94 3.26 15.18
CA HIS A 19 -19.93 4.10 14.48
C HIS A 19 -19.29 5.18 13.59
N LYS A 20 -18.23 5.85 14.07
CA LYS A 20 -17.49 6.84 13.29
C LYS A 20 -16.78 6.20 12.11
N ILE A 21 -16.11 5.07 12.34
CA ILE A 21 -15.42 4.30 11.30
C ILE A 21 -16.42 3.78 10.26
N THR A 22 -17.55 3.23 10.69
CA THR A 22 -18.60 2.76 9.77
C THR A 22 -19.13 3.88 8.88
N ARG A 23 -19.27 5.10 9.43
CA ARG A 23 -19.67 6.27 8.64
C ARG A 23 -18.61 6.66 7.61
N VAL A 24 -17.32 6.64 7.97
CA VAL A 24 -16.23 6.91 7.03
C VAL A 24 -16.18 5.86 5.93
N LEU A 25 -16.32 4.58 6.28
CA LEU A 25 -16.33 3.48 5.31
C LEU A 25 -17.52 3.55 4.35
N LYS A 26 -18.70 4.02 4.81
CA LYS A 26 -19.84 4.27 3.92
C LYS A 26 -19.62 5.44 2.96
N ASN A 27 -18.75 6.36 3.32
CA ASN A 27 -18.39 7.53 2.51
C ASN A 27 -17.05 7.34 1.79
N MET A 28 -16.53 6.12 1.72
CA MET A 28 -15.36 5.83 0.88
C MET A 28 -15.69 6.15 -0.57
N GLY A 29 -14.72 6.79 -1.23
CA GLY A 29 -14.82 7.14 -2.63
C GLY A 29 -14.51 5.95 -3.54
N ASP A 30 -14.04 6.25 -4.74
CA ASP A 30 -13.72 5.26 -5.75
C ASP A 30 -12.68 4.25 -5.27
N ILE A 31 -12.90 3.00 -5.63
CA ILE A 31 -11.93 1.91 -5.47
C ILE A 31 -11.34 1.63 -6.84
N THR A 32 -10.02 1.70 -6.93
CA THR A 32 -9.29 1.38 -8.16
C THR A 32 -8.46 0.13 -7.94
N VAL A 33 -8.54 -0.82 -8.86
CA VAL A 33 -7.72 -2.03 -8.87
C VAL A 33 -6.74 -1.94 -10.04
N ARG A 34 -5.47 -2.23 -9.77
CA ARG A 34 -4.40 -2.30 -10.77
C ARG A 34 -3.66 -3.62 -10.59
N SER A 35 -3.55 -4.39 -11.65
CA SER A 35 -2.85 -5.67 -11.67
C SER A 35 -1.54 -5.58 -12.46
N SER A 36 -0.81 -6.68 -12.48
CA SER A 36 0.48 -6.81 -13.18
C SER A 36 1.51 -5.80 -12.68
N LEU A 37 1.69 -5.77 -11.36
CA LEU A 37 2.69 -4.95 -10.68
C LEU A 37 3.86 -5.80 -10.21
N ILE A 38 5.04 -5.18 -10.13
CA ILE A 38 6.26 -5.77 -9.61
C ILE A 38 6.82 -4.85 -8.54
N ASP A 39 7.18 -5.42 -7.39
CA ASP A 39 7.91 -4.73 -6.32
C ASP A 39 9.39 -5.15 -6.37
N TYR A 40 10.27 -4.17 -6.37
CA TYR A 40 11.71 -4.32 -6.29
C TYR A 40 12.21 -3.69 -4.99
N CYS A 41 12.82 -4.50 -4.13
CA CYS A 41 13.49 -4.04 -2.92
C CYS A 41 15.00 -3.94 -3.18
N TYR A 42 15.55 -2.74 -3.11
CA TYR A 42 16.97 -2.47 -3.29
C TYR A 42 17.64 -2.08 -1.98
N LYS A 43 18.87 -2.54 -1.78
CA LYS A 43 19.75 -2.01 -0.74
C LYS A 43 20.10 -0.57 -1.07
N ILE A 44 20.06 0.32 -0.08
CA ILE A 44 20.44 1.72 -0.26
C ILE A 44 21.91 1.83 -0.63
N SER A 45 22.20 2.56 -1.70
CA SER A 45 23.51 2.92 -2.21
C SER A 45 23.55 4.42 -2.55
N GLU A 46 24.75 4.94 -2.81
CA GLU A 46 24.93 6.33 -3.26
C GLU A 46 24.39 6.56 -4.68
N THR A 47 24.36 5.51 -5.50
CA THR A 47 23.91 5.55 -6.89
C THR A 47 22.43 5.30 -7.09
N LEU A 48 21.72 4.81 -6.06
CA LEU A 48 20.31 4.43 -6.17
C LEU A 48 19.40 5.62 -6.54
N LEU A 49 19.54 6.77 -5.86
CA LEU A 49 18.74 7.97 -6.15
C LEU A 49 19.04 8.57 -7.54
N PRO A 50 20.31 8.73 -7.97
CA PRO A 50 20.62 9.11 -9.34
C PRO A 50 19.99 8.19 -10.40
N LYS A 51 20.00 6.88 -10.18
CA LYS A 51 19.36 5.91 -11.07
C LYS A 51 17.84 6.04 -11.07
N GLN A 52 17.25 6.25 -9.90
CA GLN A 52 15.82 6.50 -9.80
C GLN A 52 15.40 7.75 -10.60
N SER A 53 16.17 8.83 -10.49
CA SER A 53 15.96 10.03 -11.31
C SER A 53 16.09 9.74 -12.81
N LYS A 54 17.11 8.96 -13.20
CA LYS A 54 17.31 8.55 -14.59
C LYS A 54 16.13 7.71 -15.10
N PHE A 55 15.61 6.79 -14.29
CA PHE A 55 14.45 5.97 -14.63
C PHE A 55 13.21 6.84 -14.85
N LEU A 56 12.92 7.77 -13.93
CA LEU A 56 11.76 8.67 -14.03
C LEU A 56 11.81 9.54 -15.30
N ASN A 57 12.99 9.95 -15.75
CA ASN A 57 13.15 10.70 -16.98
C ASN A 57 12.92 9.87 -18.26
N GLN A 58 12.92 8.53 -18.17
CA GLN A 58 12.72 7.64 -19.31
C GLN A 58 11.28 7.14 -19.44
N ILE A 59 10.46 7.32 -18.41
CA ILE A 59 9.07 6.85 -18.41
C ILE A 59 8.10 8.01 -18.69
N ASP A 60 7.03 7.68 -19.39
CA ASP A 60 5.96 8.64 -19.70
C ASP A 60 4.84 8.48 -18.65
N LEU A 61 4.87 9.34 -17.65
CA LEU A 61 3.89 9.34 -16.55
C LEU A 61 2.47 9.74 -16.98
N THR A 62 2.28 10.21 -18.22
CA THR A 62 0.93 10.48 -18.76
C THR A 62 0.20 9.21 -19.16
N LYS A 63 0.91 8.10 -19.35
CA LYS A 63 0.33 6.79 -19.61
C LYS A 63 -0.26 6.22 -18.31
N ASN A 64 -1.22 5.33 -18.45
CA ASN A 64 -1.83 4.62 -17.32
C ASN A 64 -0.85 3.59 -16.73
N ILE A 65 0.18 4.09 -16.06
CA ILE A 65 1.20 3.30 -15.37
C ILE A 65 1.06 3.48 -13.86
N PHE A 66 1.50 2.47 -13.12
CA PHE A 66 1.68 2.56 -11.67
C PHE A 66 3.17 2.73 -11.39
N TYR A 67 3.48 3.70 -10.55
CA TYR A 67 4.81 3.92 -10.01
C TYR A 67 4.68 4.46 -8.60
N THR A 68 5.37 3.84 -7.69
CA THR A 68 5.54 4.35 -6.32
C THR A 68 6.89 3.91 -5.77
N THR A 69 7.40 4.64 -4.81
CA THR A 69 8.65 4.31 -4.12
C THR A 69 8.56 4.68 -2.66
N SER A 70 9.14 3.84 -1.83
CA SER A 70 9.38 4.12 -0.42
C SER A 70 10.86 3.94 -0.12
N ARG A 71 11.40 4.80 0.75
CA ARG A 71 12.79 4.73 1.18
C ARG A 71 12.86 4.64 2.69
N GLY A 72 13.37 3.53 3.19
CA GLY A 72 13.69 3.32 4.59
C GLY A 72 15.13 3.76 4.94
N VAL A 73 15.64 3.23 6.01
CA VAL A 73 17.02 3.48 6.48
C VAL A 73 18.04 2.62 5.72
N ALA A 74 17.72 1.36 5.45
CA ALA A 74 18.63 0.38 4.83
C ALA A 74 18.18 -0.04 3.42
N GLU A 75 16.90 0.10 3.12
CA GLU A 75 16.25 -0.45 1.94
C GLU A 75 15.34 0.59 1.28
N SER A 76 15.08 0.39 -0.02
CA SER A 76 14.15 1.19 -0.79
C SER A 76 13.35 0.30 -1.72
N ASN A 77 12.02 0.38 -1.63
CA ASN A 77 11.12 -0.31 -2.53
C ASN A 77 10.76 0.58 -3.71
N ILE A 78 10.65 -0.03 -4.87
CA ILE A 78 10.19 0.58 -6.11
C ILE A 78 9.15 -0.34 -6.73
N ILE A 79 7.91 0.11 -6.78
CA ILE A 79 6.79 -0.68 -7.29
C ILE A 79 6.34 -0.07 -8.61
N VAL A 80 6.29 -0.89 -9.64
CA VAL A 80 5.99 -0.44 -11.00
C VAL A 80 5.05 -1.39 -11.72
N SER A 81 4.34 -0.86 -12.71
CA SER A 81 3.66 -1.70 -13.71
C SER A 81 4.69 -2.58 -14.43
N GLN A 82 4.36 -3.84 -14.67
CA GLN A 82 5.23 -4.85 -15.27
C GLN A 82 5.86 -4.40 -16.60
N GLN A 83 5.14 -3.60 -17.38
CA GLN A 83 5.65 -3.05 -18.65
C GLN A 83 6.88 -2.16 -18.49
N LEU A 84 7.15 -1.63 -17.29
CA LEU A 84 8.31 -0.79 -16.98
C LEU A 84 9.52 -1.59 -16.49
N SER A 85 9.35 -2.87 -16.20
CA SER A 85 10.40 -3.77 -15.69
C SER A 85 11.67 -3.76 -16.55
N PRO A 86 11.61 -3.88 -17.89
CA PRO A 86 12.85 -3.88 -18.71
C PRO A 86 13.65 -2.57 -18.61
N ILE A 87 12.97 -1.43 -18.55
CA ILE A 87 13.62 -0.12 -18.41
C ILE A 87 14.22 0.00 -17.01
N LEU A 88 13.46 -0.40 -15.98
CA LEU A 88 13.91 -0.34 -14.60
C LEU A 88 15.15 -1.20 -14.40
N GLU A 89 15.14 -2.46 -14.81
CA GLU A 89 16.24 -3.38 -14.65
C GLU A 89 17.50 -2.90 -15.39
N SER A 90 17.35 -2.34 -16.59
CA SER A 90 18.47 -1.74 -17.33
C SER A 90 19.09 -0.53 -16.61
N VAL A 91 18.26 0.36 -16.05
CA VAL A 91 18.75 1.55 -15.36
C VAL A 91 19.38 1.20 -14.02
N PHE A 92 18.84 0.21 -13.31
CA PHE A 92 19.31 -0.21 -11.99
C PHE A 92 20.38 -1.31 -12.06
N GLU A 93 20.88 -1.62 -13.24
CA GLU A 93 22.02 -2.55 -13.40
C GLU A 93 23.17 -2.18 -12.46
N GLY A 94 23.68 -3.18 -11.72
CA GLY A 94 24.73 -3.00 -10.71
C GLY A 94 24.24 -2.58 -9.31
N GLU A 95 22.95 -2.30 -9.12
CA GLU A 95 22.38 -2.15 -7.77
C GLU A 95 22.10 -3.52 -7.15
N THR A 96 22.16 -3.59 -5.82
CA THR A 96 21.84 -4.82 -5.10
C THR A 96 20.33 -4.91 -4.89
N CYS A 97 19.66 -5.70 -5.72
CA CYS A 97 18.27 -6.07 -5.52
C CYS A 97 18.21 -7.17 -4.46
N ILE A 98 17.56 -6.88 -3.32
CA ILE A 98 17.39 -7.79 -2.19
C ILE A 98 16.27 -8.78 -2.49
N GLU A 99 15.15 -8.26 -3.02
CA GLU A 99 13.95 -9.03 -3.31
C GLU A 99 13.24 -8.45 -4.54
N LYS A 100 12.65 -9.33 -5.32
CA LYS A 100 11.77 -9.00 -6.44
C LYS A 100 10.52 -9.83 -6.34
N THR A 101 9.38 -9.18 -6.14
CA THR A 101 8.08 -9.84 -6.05
C THR A 101 7.24 -9.50 -7.28
N ASN A 102 6.89 -10.54 -8.04
CA ASN A 102 6.06 -10.42 -9.24
C ASN A 102 4.57 -10.67 -8.91
N ASP A 103 3.73 -10.50 -9.91
CA ASP A 103 2.30 -10.86 -9.90
C ASP A 103 1.55 -10.20 -8.73
N LEU A 104 1.84 -8.92 -8.50
CA LEU A 104 1.16 -8.11 -7.51
C LEU A 104 0.00 -7.32 -8.13
N SER A 105 -1.02 -7.12 -7.31
CA SER A 105 -2.09 -6.18 -7.58
C SER A 105 -2.22 -5.16 -6.46
N ALA A 106 -2.59 -3.94 -6.82
CA ALA A 106 -2.86 -2.85 -5.91
C ALA A 106 -4.36 -2.55 -5.86
N ILE A 107 -4.90 -2.40 -4.67
CA ILE A 107 -6.24 -1.85 -4.42
C ILE A 107 -6.05 -0.48 -3.78
N SER A 108 -6.42 0.57 -4.51
CA SER A 108 -6.39 1.94 -4.01
C SER A 108 -7.79 2.38 -3.64
N ILE A 109 -7.93 2.91 -2.44
CA ILE A 109 -9.19 3.38 -1.87
C ILE A 109 -9.05 4.87 -1.58
N LYS A 110 -9.96 5.67 -2.11
CA LYS A 110 -10.05 7.09 -1.77
C LYS A 110 -10.75 7.25 -0.42
N LEU A 111 -10.01 7.76 0.56
CA LEU A 111 -10.53 8.03 1.90
C LEU A 111 -11.09 9.45 1.97
N PRO A 112 -12.18 9.67 2.73
CA PRO A 112 -12.68 11.02 2.98
C PRO A 112 -11.68 11.83 3.80
N THR A 113 -11.76 13.16 3.71
CA THR A 113 -10.84 14.09 4.37
C THR A 113 -10.80 13.95 5.90
N GLU A 114 -11.90 13.47 6.49
CA GLU A 114 -12.02 13.20 7.92
C GLU A 114 -11.13 12.02 8.39
N ASN A 115 -10.57 11.24 7.44
CA ASN A 115 -9.67 10.14 7.75
C ASN A 115 -8.51 10.54 8.67
N VAL A 116 -7.96 11.73 8.49
CA VAL A 116 -6.83 12.25 9.27
C VAL A 116 -7.19 12.50 10.76
N THR A 117 -8.47 12.72 11.04
CA THR A 117 -8.95 13.07 12.38
C THR A 117 -9.63 11.92 13.12
N ILE A 118 -9.92 10.82 12.44
CA ILE A 118 -10.61 9.67 13.03
C ILE A 118 -9.62 8.54 13.28
N PRO A 119 -9.27 8.24 14.54
CA PRO A 119 -8.36 7.15 14.85
C PRO A 119 -9.00 5.78 14.56
N GLY A 120 -8.18 4.81 14.15
CA GLY A 120 -8.59 3.41 14.02
C GLY A 120 -9.10 2.98 12.65
N ILE A 121 -9.15 3.85 11.64
CA ILE A 121 -9.58 3.48 10.28
C ILE A 121 -8.67 2.39 9.71
N TYR A 122 -7.36 2.58 9.76
CA TYR A 122 -6.40 1.59 9.28
C TYR A 122 -6.48 0.27 10.05
N TYR A 123 -6.65 0.33 11.39
CA TYR A 123 -6.85 -0.87 12.20
C TYR A 123 -8.06 -1.67 11.71
N PHE A 124 -9.17 -1.00 11.43
CA PHE A 124 -10.38 -1.65 10.95
C PHE A 124 -10.18 -2.30 9.58
N ILE A 125 -9.51 -1.61 8.65
CA ILE A 125 -9.19 -2.15 7.32
C ILE A 125 -8.31 -3.40 7.46
N PHE A 126 -7.22 -3.32 8.22
CA PHE A 126 -6.31 -4.45 8.42
C PHE A 126 -6.97 -5.63 9.15
N GLN A 127 -7.82 -5.35 10.12
CA GLN A 127 -8.57 -6.40 10.82
C GLN A 127 -9.48 -7.18 9.85
N ARG A 128 -10.17 -6.48 8.96
CA ARG A 128 -11.03 -7.11 7.94
C ARG A 128 -10.22 -7.95 6.96
N LEU A 129 -9.14 -7.42 6.44
CA LEU A 129 -8.25 -8.15 5.53
C LEU A 129 -7.65 -9.40 6.19
N SER A 130 -7.27 -9.29 7.46
CA SER A 130 -6.76 -10.42 8.24
C SER A 130 -7.82 -11.52 8.43
N TRP A 131 -9.07 -11.16 8.68
CA TRP A 131 -10.17 -12.14 8.81
C TRP A 131 -10.48 -12.85 7.49
N GLU A 132 -10.28 -12.18 6.35
CA GLU A 132 -10.40 -12.77 5.02
C GLU A 132 -9.14 -13.57 4.60
N GLY A 133 -8.13 -13.66 5.48
CA GLY A 133 -6.89 -14.40 5.21
C GLY A 133 -6.00 -13.75 4.16
N VAL A 134 -6.14 -12.44 3.92
CA VAL A 134 -5.36 -11.71 2.91
C VAL A 134 -3.99 -11.35 3.46
N ASN A 135 -2.94 -11.80 2.77
CA ASN A 135 -1.57 -11.37 3.02
C ASN A 135 -1.31 -10.05 2.29
N ILE A 136 -0.77 -9.09 3.02
CA ILE A 136 -0.40 -7.77 2.52
C ILE A 136 1.10 -7.75 2.25
N ASN A 137 1.49 -7.39 1.03
CA ASN A 137 2.89 -7.21 0.66
C ASN A 137 3.40 -5.82 1.02
N GLU A 138 2.64 -4.77 0.67
CA GLU A 138 3.04 -3.39 0.90
C GLU A 138 1.80 -2.52 1.17
N VAL A 139 1.99 -1.43 1.91
CA VAL A 139 0.95 -0.44 2.19
C VAL A 139 1.48 0.94 1.88
N ILE A 140 0.74 1.67 1.07
CA ILE A 140 1.07 3.04 0.68
C ILE A 140 -0.10 3.94 1.07
N SER A 141 0.18 5.01 1.75
CA SER A 141 -0.85 5.95 2.18
C SER A 141 -0.43 7.38 1.92
N THR A 142 -1.35 8.14 1.38
CA THR A 142 -1.33 9.60 1.35
C THR A 142 -2.42 10.14 2.27
N SER A 143 -2.64 11.45 2.29
CA SER A 143 -3.68 12.04 3.15
C SER A 143 -5.07 11.48 2.88
N ASN A 144 -5.41 11.22 1.62
CA ASN A 144 -6.75 10.83 1.20
C ASN A 144 -6.79 9.57 0.33
N GLU A 145 -5.68 8.86 0.21
CA GLU A 145 -5.60 7.62 -0.56
C GLU A 145 -4.86 6.55 0.23
N PHE A 146 -5.42 5.36 0.24
CA PHE A 146 -4.88 4.20 0.90
C PHE A 146 -4.78 3.07 -0.11
N THR A 147 -3.56 2.63 -0.39
CA THR A 147 -3.27 1.58 -1.36
C THR A 147 -2.66 0.38 -0.66
N ILE A 148 -3.20 -0.79 -0.94
CA ILE A 148 -2.70 -2.06 -0.44
C ILE A 148 -2.23 -2.88 -1.63
N LEU A 149 -1.01 -3.40 -1.54
CA LEU A 149 -0.48 -4.38 -2.49
C LEU A 149 -0.57 -5.78 -1.91
N MET A 150 -1.00 -6.70 -2.74
CA MET A 150 -1.14 -8.11 -2.42
C MET A 150 -0.93 -8.95 -3.66
N ASN A 151 -0.76 -10.26 -3.50
CA ASN A 151 -0.72 -11.19 -4.62
C ASN A 151 -2.00 -11.11 -5.45
N GLU A 152 -1.88 -11.22 -6.76
CA GLU A 152 -2.99 -11.12 -7.72
C GLU A 152 -4.11 -12.12 -7.40
N ASP A 153 -3.77 -13.34 -7.02
CA ASP A 153 -4.74 -14.38 -6.62
C ASP A 153 -5.60 -13.96 -5.42
N SER A 154 -5.03 -13.19 -4.48
CA SER A 154 -5.77 -12.68 -3.31
C SER A 154 -6.82 -11.64 -3.69
N VAL A 155 -6.56 -10.83 -4.71
CA VAL A 155 -7.52 -9.84 -5.20
C VAL A 155 -8.73 -10.50 -5.82
N LEU A 156 -8.51 -11.56 -6.60
CA LEU A 156 -9.60 -12.32 -7.23
C LEU A 156 -10.54 -12.92 -6.19
N SER A 157 -10.01 -13.41 -5.07
CA SER A 157 -10.84 -13.93 -3.97
C SER A 157 -11.66 -12.83 -3.26
N LEU A 158 -11.12 -11.60 -3.15
CA LEU A 158 -11.83 -10.47 -2.53
C LEU A 158 -12.96 -9.92 -3.40
N ILE A 159 -12.83 -9.99 -4.73
CA ILE A 159 -13.87 -9.50 -5.67
C ILE A 159 -15.06 -10.46 -5.76
N HIS A 160 -14.88 -11.73 -5.40
CA HIS A 160 -15.91 -12.77 -5.46
C HIS A 160 -16.73 -12.93 -4.16
N ILE A 161 -16.47 -12.09 -3.15
CA ILE A 161 -17.26 -12.00 -1.91
C ILE A 161 -18.27 -10.86 -2.08
#